data_398787d957abe3e0167e7e051e7c649c
#
_entry.id   398787d957abe3e0167e7e051e7c649c
#
_cell.length_a   1.000
_cell.length_b   1.000
_cell.length_c   1.000
_cell.angle_alpha   90.00
_cell.angle_beta   90.00
_cell.angle_gamma   90.00
#
_symmetry.space_group_name_H-M   'P 1'
#
loop_
_entity.id
_entity.type
_entity.pdbx_description
1 polymer ?
#
loop_
_entity_poly.entity_id
_entity_poly.type
_entity_poly.pdbx_seq_one_letter_code
_entity_poly.pdbx_strand_id
1 'polypeptide(L)'
;FFEPALDYVVCKIPRWDLGKFHGVDKELGSSMKSVGEVMAIGRTFEEAIQKGLRMIGQGMHGFVENRELVIPDIDKALREPTDKRIFVISKAFRAGYTVDQVHALTKIDRWFLEKLMNIMDTSRALHEYSEKVQDEPEAAQGEGTSEAAQGERMLHSLLNDKAARELLHKAKIQGFSDFQIARAFGLERYMDGEDAILAIRALRKHA
;
A
#
# COMPACT_ATOMS: atom_id res chain seq x y z
N PHE A 1 40.81 -8.52 -6.94
CA PHE A 1 39.57 -7.91 -7.50
C PHE A 1 38.44 -8.14 -6.53
N PHE A 2 37.96 -7.08 -5.91
CA PHE A 2 36.77 -7.16 -5.05
C PHE A 2 35.55 -6.76 -5.90
N GLU A 3 34.65 -7.68 -6.16
CA GLU A 3 33.37 -7.41 -6.81
C GLU A 3 32.33 -7.18 -5.70
N PRO A 4 31.78 -5.96 -5.57
CA PRO A 4 30.81 -5.70 -4.51
C PRO A 4 29.51 -6.48 -4.78
N ALA A 5 29.06 -7.25 -3.78
CA ALA A 5 27.76 -7.88 -3.82
C ALA A 5 26.67 -6.81 -3.52
N LEU A 6 25.76 -6.60 -4.45
CA LEU A 6 24.62 -5.71 -4.26
C LEU A 6 23.48 -6.51 -3.62
N ASP A 7 23.17 -6.19 -2.38
CA ASP A 7 22.09 -6.82 -1.59
C ASP A 7 20.88 -5.90 -1.39
N TYR A 8 20.72 -4.90 -2.25
CA TYR A 8 19.63 -3.93 -2.20
C TYR A 8 19.06 -3.64 -3.60
N VAL A 9 17.83 -3.16 -3.61
CA VAL A 9 17.10 -2.71 -4.80
C VAL A 9 16.91 -1.21 -4.73
N VAL A 10 17.20 -0.51 -5.84
CA VAL A 10 16.91 0.92 -5.99
C VAL A 10 15.76 1.09 -6.97
N CYS A 11 14.72 1.78 -6.53
CA CYS A 11 13.58 2.13 -7.36
C CYS A 11 13.58 3.65 -7.60
N LYS A 12 13.79 4.06 -8.85
CA LYS A 12 13.75 5.46 -9.26
C LYS A 12 12.37 5.77 -9.82
N ILE A 13 11.66 6.71 -9.19
CA ILE A 13 10.29 7.08 -9.57
C ILE A 13 10.25 8.56 -9.90
N PRO A 14 9.87 8.94 -11.14
CA PRO A 14 9.71 10.32 -11.53
C PRO A 14 8.49 10.97 -10.88
N ARG A 15 8.59 12.27 -10.63
CA ARG A 15 7.46 13.12 -10.30
C ARG A 15 7.08 13.95 -11.53
N TRP A 16 5.85 13.82 -12.01
CA TRP A 16 5.43 14.46 -13.26
C TRP A 16 4.65 15.75 -13.07
N ASP A 17 3.85 15.89 -12.02
CA ASP A 17 3.01 17.08 -11.73
C ASP A 17 2.16 17.56 -12.96
N LEU A 18 1.84 16.65 -13.88
CA LEU A 18 1.17 16.96 -15.15
C LEU A 18 -0.19 17.66 -14.98
N GLY A 19 -0.84 17.44 -13.84
CA GLY A 19 -2.11 18.08 -13.51
C GLY A 19 -2.03 19.60 -13.26
N LYS A 20 -0.82 20.16 -13.07
CA LYS A 20 -0.59 21.58 -12.83
C LYS A 20 -0.53 22.39 -14.13
N PHE A 21 -0.36 21.75 -15.27
CA PHE A 21 -0.16 22.40 -16.54
C PHE A 21 -1.37 22.19 -17.45
N HIS A 22 -1.96 23.27 -17.95
CA HIS A 22 -3.05 23.20 -18.92
C HIS A 22 -2.52 22.81 -20.32
N GLY A 23 -3.23 21.92 -21.01
CA GLY A 23 -2.93 21.52 -22.39
C GLY A 23 -1.76 20.53 -22.53
N VAL A 24 -1.21 20.02 -21.43
CA VAL A 24 -0.17 18.98 -21.49
C VAL A 24 -0.80 17.61 -21.67
N ASP A 25 -0.30 16.87 -22.65
CA ASP A 25 -0.62 15.47 -22.84
C ASP A 25 -0.14 14.66 -21.63
N LYS A 26 -1.07 13.90 -21.02
CA LYS A 26 -0.80 13.08 -19.83
C LYS A 26 -0.19 11.72 -20.17
N GLU A 27 -0.18 11.33 -21.44
CA GLU A 27 0.43 10.09 -21.87
C GLU A 27 1.96 10.19 -21.80
N LEU A 28 2.57 9.20 -21.15
CA LEU A 28 4.02 9.10 -20.99
C LEU A 28 4.63 8.40 -22.21
N GLY A 29 5.50 9.11 -22.91
CA GLY A 29 6.27 8.63 -24.05
C GLY A 29 7.77 8.74 -23.80
N SER A 30 8.55 8.87 -24.87
CA SER A 30 10.00 9.00 -24.83
C SER A 30 10.50 10.40 -24.43
N SER A 31 9.64 11.42 -24.45
CA SER A 31 10.01 12.78 -24.06
C SER A 31 10.04 12.93 -22.53
N MET A 32 10.99 13.71 -22.04
CA MET A 32 11.11 14.03 -20.62
C MET A 32 9.96 14.96 -20.19
N LYS A 33 9.13 14.49 -19.25
CA LYS A 33 7.99 15.23 -18.68
C LYS A 33 8.09 15.36 -17.15
N SER A 34 9.13 14.81 -16.52
CA SER A 34 9.29 14.86 -15.07
C SER A 34 9.83 16.20 -14.59
N VAL A 35 9.36 16.66 -13.43
CA VAL A 35 9.83 17.86 -12.74
C VAL A 35 10.75 17.54 -11.56
N GLY A 36 10.94 16.27 -11.26
CA GLY A 36 11.79 15.75 -10.19
C GLY A 36 11.73 14.24 -10.16
N GLU A 37 12.44 13.65 -9.22
CA GLU A 37 12.51 12.20 -9.05
C GLU A 37 12.85 11.83 -7.63
N VAL A 38 12.46 10.63 -7.22
CA VAL A 38 12.87 10.02 -5.95
C VAL A 38 13.62 8.73 -6.24
N MET A 39 14.64 8.45 -5.43
CA MET A 39 15.33 7.16 -5.40
C MET A 39 15.04 6.50 -4.06
N ALA A 40 14.29 5.41 -4.09
CA ALA A 40 13.98 4.63 -2.91
C ALA A 40 14.84 3.37 -2.89
N ILE A 41 15.40 3.06 -1.72
CA ILE A 41 16.27 1.90 -1.52
C ILE A 41 15.55 0.94 -0.57
N GLY A 42 15.54 -0.35 -0.93
CA GLY A 42 14.98 -1.42 -0.13
C GLY A 42 15.76 -2.72 -0.33
N ARG A 43 15.50 -3.73 0.46
CA ARG A 43 16.07 -5.07 0.27
C ARG A 43 15.30 -5.87 -0.77
N THR A 44 14.02 -5.53 -0.98
CA THR A 44 13.15 -6.15 -1.98
C THR A 44 12.52 -5.09 -2.87
N PHE A 45 12.01 -5.51 -4.03
CA PHE A 45 11.30 -4.61 -4.93
C PHE A 45 10.04 -4.05 -4.26
N GLU A 46 9.30 -4.89 -3.54
CA GLU A 46 8.09 -4.50 -2.81
C GLU A 46 8.38 -3.36 -1.82
N GLU A 47 9.46 -3.49 -1.05
CA GLU A 47 9.89 -2.45 -0.10
C GLU A 47 10.27 -1.15 -0.81
N ALA A 48 11.09 -1.25 -1.86
CA ALA A 48 11.59 -0.08 -2.59
C ALA A 48 10.45 0.68 -3.29
N ILE A 49 9.54 -0.02 -3.99
CA ILE A 49 8.42 0.62 -4.68
C ILE A 49 7.45 1.30 -3.71
N GLN A 50 7.13 0.67 -2.58
CA GLN A 50 6.28 1.24 -1.55
C GLN A 50 6.87 2.53 -0.97
N LYS A 51 8.15 2.54 -0.64
CA LYS A 51 8.86 3.73 -0.17
C LYS A 51 8.83 4.85 -1.21
N GLY A 52 9.16 4.53 -2.47
CA GLY A 52 9.22 5.50 -3.55
C GLY A 52 7.88 6.15 -3.83
N LEU A 53 6.81 5.37 -3.93
CA LEU A 53 5.46 5.88 -4.19
C LEU A 53 4.96 6.83 -3.10
N ARG A 54 5.30 6.58 -1.83
CA ARG A 54 4.97 7.53 -0.74
C ARG A 54 5.77 8.82 -0.82
N MET A 55 7.02 8.76 -1.26
CA MET A 55 7.93 9.91 -1.32
C MET A 55 7.63 10.87 -2.48
N ILE A 56 6.91 10.44 -3.52
CA ILE A 56 6.55 11.28 -4.67
C ILE A 56 5.71 12.50 -4.25
N GLY A 57 4.96 12.42 -3.14
CA GLY A 57 4.19 13.53 -2.60
C GLY A 57 2.99 13.95 -3.46
N GLN A 58 2.33 12.98 -4.13
CA GLN A 58 1.13 13.21 -4.94
C GLN A 58 -0.18 12.84 -4.20
N GLY A 59 -0.16 12.84 -2.86
CA GLY A 59 -1.32 12.46 -2.04
C GLY A 59 -1.59 10.96 -1.99
N MET A 60 -0.67 10.14 -2.54
CA MET A 60 -0.81 8.68 -2.57
C MET A 60 0.00 8.03 -1.45
N HIS A 61 -0.57 6.99 -0.84
CA HIS A 61 0.00 6.33 0.33
C HIS A 61 0.79 5.05 0.00
N GLY A 62 1.37 4.97 -1.19
CA GLY A 62 2.07 3.79 -1.69
C GLY A 62 1.21 2.92 -2.61
N PHE A 63 1.64 1.68 -2.86
CA PHE A 63 0.89 0.72 -3.67
C PHE A 63 -0.16 0.02 -2.81
N VAL A 64 -1.21 0.75 -2.48
CA VAL A 64 -2.38 0.30 -1.72
C VAL A 64 -3.63 0.95 -2.32
N GLU A 65 -4.80 0.65 -1.75
CA GLU A 65 -6.00 1.35 -2.16
C GLU A 65 -5.89 2.86 -1.85
N ASN A 66 -5.81 3.66 -2.89
CA ASN A 66 -5.96 5.11 -2.82
C ASN A 66 -7.41 5.45 -3.16
N ARG A 67 -8.24 5.64 -2.12
CA ARG A 67 -9.71 5.80 -2.23
C ARG A 67 -10.10 7.04 -3.03
N GLU A 68 -9.26 8.07 -2.99
CA GLU A 68 -9.46 9.35 -3.65
C GLU A 68 -9.31 9.27 -5.18
N LEU A 69 -8.68 8.20 -5.68
CA LEU A 69 -8.50 8.00 -7.11
C LEU A 69 -9.72 7.33 -7.73
N VAL A 70 -10.57 8.10 -8.40
CA VAL A 70 -11.72 7.58 -9.16
C VAL A 70 -11.28 7.19 -10.57
N ILE A 71 -11.54 5.94 -10.98
CA ILE A 71 -11.21 5.40 -12.30
C ILE A 71 -12.49 4.80 -12.89
N PRO A 72 -13.12 5.48 -13.85
CA PRO A 72 -14.38 5.00 -14.44
C PRO A 72 -14.21 3.75 -15.32
N ASP A 73 -13.07 3.64 -16.01
CA ASP A 73 -12.74 2.54 -16.92
C ASP A 73 -11.32 2.07 -16.65
N ILE A 74 -11.22 0.92 -15.96
CA ILE A 74 -9.94 0.32 -15.56
C ILE A 74 -9.18 -0.16 -16.79
N ASP A 75 -9.83 -0.80 -17.73
CA ASP A 75 -9.21 -1.38 -18.93
C ASP A 75 -8.54 -0.29 -19.79
N LYS A 76 -9.25 0.80 -20.02
CA LYS A 76 -8.71 1.95 -20.73
C LYS A 76 -7.53 2.56 -19.99
N ALA A 77 -7.67 2.80 -18.69
CA ALA A 77 -6.63 3.40 -17.85
C ALA A 77 -5.38 2.52 -17.71
N LEU A 78 -5.51 1.19 -17.83
CA LEU A 78 -4.37 0.27 -17.88
C LEU A 78 -3.62 0.34 -19.23
N ARG A 79 -4.33 0.51 -20.34
CA ARG A 79 -3.72 0.63 -21.68
C ARG A 79 -2.96 1.94 -21.85
N GLU A 80 -3.48 3.03 -21.29
CA GLU A 80 -2.90 4.36 -21.39
C GLU A 80 -1.72 4.52 -20.38
N PRO A 81 -0.47 4.78 -20.84
CA PRO A 81 0.68 4.90 -19.97
C PRO A 81 0.75 6.29 -19.31
N THR A 82 -0.14 6.55 -18.35
CA THR A 82 -0.15 7.81 -17.60
C THR A 82 0.67 7.72 -16.31
N ASP A 83 0.94 8.88 -15.68
CA ASP A 83 1.59 9.00 -14.38
C ASP A 83 0.84 8.28 -13.24
N LYS A 84 -0.46 8.00 -13.43
CA LYS A 84 -1.32 7.33 -12.46
C LYS A 84 -1.45 5.82 -12.69
N ARG A 85 -0.92 5.29 -13.80
CA ARG A 85 -1.11 3.87 -14.18
C ARG A 85 -0.68 2.89 -13.08
N ILE A 86 0.36 3.18 -12.30
CA ILE A 86 0.77 2.33 -11.18
C ILE A 86 -0.35 2.17 -10.14
N PHE A 87 -1.11 3.23 -9.86
CA PHE A 87 -2.24 3.19 -8.93
C PHE A 87 -3.50 2.55 -9.56
N VAL A 88 -3.64 2.63 -10.90
CA VAL A 88 -4.67 1.90 -11.65
C VAL A 88 -4.45 0.40 -11.50
N ILE A 89 -3.19 -0.07 -11.56
CA ILE A 89 -2.83 -1.48 -11.36
C ILE A 89 -3.28 -1.96 -9.97
N SER A 90 -3.06 -1.18 -8.91
CA SER A 90 -3.54 -1.56 -7.57
C SER A 90 -5.06 -1.70 -7.50
N LYS A 91 -5.81 -0.81 -8.18
CA LYS A 91 -7.27 -0.91 -8.29
C LYS A 91 -7.72 -2.11 -9.10
N ALA A 92 -7.03 -2.41 -10.20
CA ALA A 92 -7.32 -3.59 -11.03
C ALA A 92 -7.18 -4.89 -10.23
N PHE A 93 -6.07 -5.04 -9.49
CA PHE A 93 -5.86 -6.22 -8.63
C PHE A 93 -6.92 -6.33 -7.53
N ARG A 94 -7.35 -5.21 -6.95
CA ARG A 94 -8.46 -5.21 -5.99
C ARG A 94 -9.79 -5.59 -6.65
N ALA A 95 -10.01 -5.21 -7.89
CA ALA A 95 -11.20 -5.58 -8.67
C ALA A 95 -11.16 -7.04 -9.17
N GLY A 96 -10.10 -7.81 -8.86
CA GLY A 96 -9.98 -9.21 -9.21
C GLY A 96 -9.26 -9.50 -10.54
N TYR A 97 -8.62 -8.50 -11.14
CA TYR A 97 -7.79 -8.73 -12.32
C TYR A 97 -6.59 -9.61 -11.97
N THR A 98 -6.31 -10.57 -12.84
CA THR A 98 -5.12 -11.43 -12.73
C THR A 98 -3.87 -10.72 -13.27
N VAL A 99 -2.69 -11.22 -12.88
CA VAL A 99 -1.39 -10.76 -13.43
C VAL A 99 -1.40 -10.84 -14.96
N ASP A 100 -1.94 -11.91 -15.55
CA ASP A 100 -1.99 -12.08 -17.00
C ASP A 100 -2.91 -11.06 -17.70
N GLN A 101 -4.05 -10.75 -17.10
CA GLN A 101 -4.94 -9.71 -17.62
C GLN A 101 -4.29 -8.33 -17.61
N VAL A 102 -3.65 -7.97 -16.49
CA VAL A 102 -2.92 -6.70 -16.36
C VAL A 102 -1.73 -6.66 -17.33
N HIS A 103 -0.96 -7.76 -17.45
CA HIS A 103 0.12 -7.88 -18.43
C HIS A 103 -0.39 -7.67 -19.87
N ALA A 104 -1.50 -8.32 -20.22
CA ALA A 104 -2.06 -8.21 -21.57
C ALA A 104 -2.43 -6.76 -21.95
N LEU A 105 -2.91 -5.97 -20.97
CA LEU A 105 -3.31 -4.58 -21.16
C LEU A 105 -2.12 -3.59 -21.11
N THR A 106 -1.20 -3.79 -20.16
CA THR A 106 -0.12 -2.83 -19.86
C THR A 106 1.19 -3.13 -20.57
N LYS A 107 1.43 -4.39 -20.96
CA LYS A 107 2.71 -4.94 -21.44
C LYS A 107 3.84 -4.88 -20.39
N ILE A 108 3.54 -4.57 -19.14
CA ILE A 108 4.50 -4.64 -18.03
C ILE A 108 4.84 -6.11 -17.79
N ASP A 109 6.13 -6.42 -17.59
CA ASP A 109 6.59 -7.78 -17.34
C ASP A 109 5.90 -8.39 -16.10
N ARG A 110 5.58 -9.69 -16.20
CA ARG A 110 4.86 -10.42 -15.15
C ARG A 110 5.60 -10.42 -13.82
N TRP A 111 6.92 -10.48 -13.84
CA TRP A 111 7.71 -10.47 -12.62
C TRP A 111 7.40 -9.23 -11.76
N PHE A 112 7.33 -8.03 -12.37
CA PHE A 112 6.97 -6.81 -11.64
C PHE A 112 5.52 -6.85 -11.14
N LEU A 113 4.62 -7.36 -11.97
CA LEU A 113 3.19 -7.47 -11.61
C LEU A 113 2.96 -8.45 -10.46
N GLU A 114 3.68 -9.58 -10.43
CA GLU A 114 3.66 -10.55 -9.33
C GLU A 114 4.17 -9.92 -8.02
N LYS A 115 5.26 -9.13 -8.09
CA LYS A 115 5.76 -8.38 -6.93
C LYS A 115 4.75 -7.36 -6.40
N LEU A 116 4.04 -6.68 -7.29
CA LEU A 116 2.95 -5.78 -6.92
C LEU A 116 1.75 -6.55 -6.35
N MET A 117 1.43 -7.72 -6.88
CA MET A 117 0.38 -8.59 -6.34
C MET A 117 0.69 -9.03 -4.90
N ASN A 118 1.95 -9.38 -4.59
CA ASN A 118 2.37 -9.72 -3.22
C ASN A 118 2.03 -8.61 -2.20
N ILE A 119 2.15 -7.35 -2.61
CA ILE A 119 1.77 -6.20 -1.76
C ILE A 119 0.24 -6.18 -1.57
N MET A 120 -0.52 -6.40 -2.65
CA MET A 120 -1.99 -6.42 -2.58
C MET A 120 -2.52 -7.57 -1.74
N ASP A 121 -1.90 -8.76 -1.84
CA ASP A 121 -2.27 -9.92 -1.02
C ASP A 121 -2.02 -9.66 0.47
N THR A 122 -0.91 -9.01 0.80
CA THR A 122 -0.65 -8.61 2.20
C THR A 122 -1.64 -7.54 2.67
N SER A 123 -1.97 -6.57 1.80
CA SER A 123 -3.00 -5.56 2.13
C SER A 123 -4.37 -6.22 2.36
N ARG A 124 -4.74 -7.20 1.54
CA ARG A 124 -5.99 -7.96 1.69
C ARG A 124 -6.01 -8.73 3.01
N ALA A 125 -4.92 -9.45 3.31
CA ALA A 125 -4.81 -10.21 4.55
C ALA A 125 -4.91 -9.34 5.81
N LEU A 126 -4.37 -8.10 5.77
CA LEU A 126 -4.53 -7.13 6.85
C LEU A 126 -5.99 -6.72 7.06
N HIS A 127 -6.74 -6.48 5.97
CA HIS A 127 -8.17 -6.16 6.03
C HIS A 127 -9.00 -7.34 6.54
N GLU A 128 -8.78 -8.54 6.01
CA GLU A 128 -9.48 -9.76 6.43
C GLU A 128 -9.24 -10.08 7.91
N TYR A 129 -8.03 -9.84 8.40
CA TYR A 129 -7.74 -9.98 9.83
C TYR A 129 -8.53 -8.96 10.65
N SER A 130 -8.57 -7.71 10.21
CA SER A 130 -9.34 -6.65 10.87
C SER A 130 -10.83 -6.99 10.96
N GLU A 131 -11.42 -7.49 9.86
CA GLU A 131 -12.82 -7.90 9.81
C GLU A 131 -13.09 -9.06 10.78
N LYS A 132 -12.22 -10.08 10.82
CA LYS A 132 -12.38 -11.20 11.78
C LYS A 132 -12.38 -10.76 13.23
N VAL A 133 -11.50 -9.84 13.62
CA VAL A 133 -11.45 -9.32 15.00
C VAL A 133 -12.68 -8.48 15.33
N GLN A 134 -13.27 -7.80 14.34
CA GLN A 134 -14.51 -7.03 14.52
C GLN A 134 -15.73 -7.92 14.62
N ASP A 135 -15.75 -9.07 13.93
CA ASP A 135 -16.87 -10.01 13.90
C ASP A 135 -16.85 -11.01 15.07
N GLU A 136 -15.83 -11.01 15.93
CA GLU A 136 -15.81 -11.85 17.13
C GLU A 136 -17.02 -11.51 18.03
N PRO A 137 -17.86 -12.51 18.39
CA PRO A 137 -19.13 -12.25 19.03
C PRO A 137 -18.96 -11.57 20.37
N GLU A 138 -19.87 -10.63 20.62
CA GLU A 138 -20.03 -9.80 21.82
C GLU A 138 -20.17 -10.54 23.17
N ALA A 139 -19.95 -11.85 23.25
CA ALA A 139 -20.12 -12.65 24.47
C ALA A 139 -19.28 -12.15 25.68
N ALA A 140 -18.41 -11.14 25.46
CA ALA A 140 -17.69 -10.42 26.52
C ALA A 140 -18.11 -8.93 26.63
N GLN A 141 -19.18 -8.52 25.95
CA GLN A 141 -19.56 -7.12 25.79
C GLN A 141 -20.62 -6.75 26.84
N GLY A 142 -20.22 -5.92 27.81
CA GLY A 142 -21.20 -5.13 28.57
C GLY A 142 -21.81 -4.07 27.67
N GLU A 143 -23.12 -3.83 27.78
CA GLU A 143 -23.84 -2.75 27.09
C GLU A 143 -23.09 -1.42 27.28
N GLY A 144 -22.72 -0.73 26.19
CA GLY A 144 -22.13 0.61 26.23
C GLY A 144 -20.65 0.72 25.98
N THR A 145 -20.03 -0.19 25.22
CA THR A 145 -18.58 -0.09 24.90
C THR A 145 -18.30 1.09 23.97
N SER A 146 -17.52 2.08 24.44
CA SER A 146 -17.10 3.24 23.65
C SER A 146 -16.22 2.82 22.46
N GLU A 147 -16.21 3.63 21.38
CA GLU A 147 -15.32 3.43 20.23
C GLU A 147 -13.84 3.29 20.66
N ALA A 148 -13.41 4.06 21.67
CA ALA A 148 -12.07 3.96 22.24
C ALA A 148 -11.78 2.57 22.81
N ALA A 149 -12.72 1.96 23.54
CA ALA A 149 -12.53 0.61 24.08
C ALA A 149 -12.53 -0.48 23.00
N GLN A 150 -13.16 -0.24 21.85
CA GLN A 150 -13.05 -1.12 20.67
C GLN A 150 -11.68 -1.02 20.02
N GLY A 151 -11.11 0.19 19.93
CA GLY A 151 -9.74 0.42 19.46
C GLY A 151 -8.71 -0.26 20.35
N GLU A 152 -8.82 -0.14 21.67
CA GLU A 152 -7.93 -0.81 22.63
C GLU A 152 -7.99 -2.34 22.53
N ARG A 153 -9.18 -2.90 22.32
CA ARG A 153 -9.35 -4.35 22.10
C ARG A 153 -8.67 -4.82 20.83
N MET A 154 -8.83 -4.09 19.73
CA MET A 154 -8.15 -4.38 18.48
C MET A 154 -6.63 -4.39 18.69
N LEU A 155 -6.08 -3.38 19.37
CA LEU A 155 -4.66 -3.32 19.68
C LEU A 155 -4.20 -4.46 20.58
N HIS A 156 -4.99 -4.83 21.58
CA HIS A 156 -4.69 -5.96 22.46
C HIS A 156 -4.70 -7.30 21.71
N SER A 157 -5.66 -7.50 20.80
CA SER A 157 -5.68 -8.67 19.92
C SER A 157 -4.44 -8.74 19.03
N LEU A 158 -4.08 -7.62 18.40
CA LEU A 158 -2.86 -7.52 17.57
C LEU A 158 -1.57 -7.84 18.34
N LEU A 159 -1.51 -7.49 19.65
CA LEU A 159 -0.34 -7.79 20.50
C LEU A 159 -0.24 -9.27 20.86
N ASN A 160 -1.38 -9.92 21.11
CA ASN A 160 -1.40 -11.27 21.68
C ASN A 160 -1.54 -12.37 20.63
N ASP A 161 -2.03 -12.05 19.44
CA ASP A 161 -2.17 -13.02 18.37
C ASP A 161 -0.87 -13.16 17.56
N LYS A 162 -0.38 -14.39 17.51
CA LYS A 162 0.83 -14.74 16.72
C LYS A 162 0.63 -14.47 15.22
N ALA A 163 -0.54 -14.77 14.68
CA ALA A 163 -0.82 -14.56 13.27
C ALA A 163 -0.82 -13.07 12.91
N ALA A 164 -1.35 -12.22 13.78
CA ALA A 164 -1.30 -10.77 13.62
C ALA A 164 0.13 -10.24 13.61
N ARG A 165 0.98 -10.72 14.53
CA ARG A 165 2.41 -10.33 14.58
C ARG A 165 3.17 -10.76 13.33
N GLU A 166 2.96 -11.97 12.84
CA GLU A 166 3.58 -12.47 11.61
C GLU A 166 3.12 -11.63 10.40
N LEU A 167 1.85 -11.28 10.33
CA LEU A 167 1.29 -10.43 9.28
C LEU A 167 1.84 -9.01 9.35
N LEU A 168 1.94 -8.42 10.55
CA LEU A 168 2.54 -7.13 10.78
C LEU A 168 4.02 -7.12 10.34
N HIS A 169 4.78 -8.15 10.71
CA HIS A 169 6.16 -8.30 10.31
C HIS A 169 6.31 -8.40 8.78
N LYS A 170 5.49 -9.25 8.12
CA LYS A 170 5.44 -9.37 6.66
C LYS A 170 5.15 -8.02 5.98
N ALA A 171 4.15 -7.29 6.47
CA ALA A 171 3.81 -5.97 5.95
C ALA A 171 5.00 -4.99 6.09
N LYS A 172 5.71 -5.01 7.22
CA LYS A 172 6.89 -4.15 7.42
C LYS A 172 8.03 -4.50 6.48
N ILE A 173 8.32 -5.78 6.24
CA ILE A 173 9.32 -6.23 5.25
C ILE A 173 8.96 -5.76 3.84
N GLN A 174 7.68 -5.76 3.49
CA GLN A 174 7.19 -5.27 2.19
C GLN A 174 7.05 -3.74 2.12
N GLY A 175 7.54 -3.01 3.13
CA GLY A 175 7.62 -1.55 3.11
C GLY A 175 6.33 -0.82 3.44
N PHE A 176 5.32 -1.46 4.04
CA PHE A 176 4.13 -0.76 4.54
C PHE A 176 4.50 0.24 5.63
N SER A 177 3.97 1.45 5.55
CA SER A 177 4.07 2.44 6.63
C SER A 177 3.13 2.10 7.78
N ASP A 178 3.42 2.65 8.96
CA ASP A 178 2.54 2.49 10.12
C ASP A 178 1.14 3.07 9.82
N PHE A 179 1.06 4.16 9.04
CA PHE A 179 -0.21 4.71 8.53
C PHE A 179 -0.99 3.73 7.66
N GLN A 180 -0.34 3.07 6.69
CA GLN A 180 -1.01 2.10 5.82
C GLN A 180 -1.56 0.91 6.63
N ILE A 181 -0.80 0.46 7.63
CA ILE A 181 -1.19 -0.65 8.51
C ILE A 181 -2.35 -0.21 9.41
N ALA A 182 -2.28 0.96 10.03
CA ALA A 182 -3.37 1.52 10.85
C ALA A 182 -4.68 1.62 10.06
N ARG A 183 -4.59 2.11 8.83
CA ARG A 183 -5.73 2.22 7.91
C ARG A 183 -6.29 0.86 7.49
N ALA A 184 -5.43 -0.14 7.25
CA ALA A 184 -5.85 -1.49 6.91
C ALA A 184 -6.57 -2.19 8.07
N PHE A 185 -6.15 -1.93 9.30
CA PHE A 185 -6.85 -2.40 10.51
C PHE A 185 -8.07 -1.56 10.88
N GLY A 186 -8.35 -0.47 10.17
CA GLY A 186 -9.50 0.39 10.44
C GLY A 186 -9.41 1.16 11.76
N LEU A 187 -8.20 1.33 12.32
CA LEU A 187 -7.99 2.02 13.60
C LEU A 187 -8.44 3.48 13.58
N GLU A 188 -8.48 4.11 12.40
CA GLU A 188 -8.99 5.48 12.20
C GLU A 188 -10.46 5.64 12.59
N ARG A 189 -11.21 4.53 12.78
CA ARG A 189 -12.61 4.55 13.25
C ARG A 189 -12.71 4.74 14.76
N TYR A 190 -11.65 4.41 15.49
CA TYR A 190 -11.63 4.30 16.94
C TYR A 190 -10.77 5.35 17.63
N MET A 191 -9.83 5.95 16.91
CA MET A 191 -8.86 6.91 17.43
C MET A 191 -8.41 7.88 16.34
N ASP A 192 -7.81 9.01 16.73
CA ASP A 192 -7.20 9.93 15.77
C ASP A 192 -6.12 9.24 14.92
N GLY A 193 -5.95 9.70 13.69
CA GLY A 193 -5.01 9.12 12.74
C GLY A 193 -3.55 9.14 13.23
N GLU A 194 -3.14 10.14 14.00
CA GLU A 194 -1.81 10.21 14.61
C GLU A 194 -1.66 9.17 15.73
N ASP A 195 -2.66 9.02 16.57
CA ASP A 195 -2.69 8.03 17.64
C ASP A 195 -2.68 6.60 17.08
N ALA A 196 -3.43 6.35 16.00
CA ALA A 196 -3.43 5.06 15.30
C ALA A 196 -2.03 4.69 14.75
N ILE A 197 -1.30 5.66 14.20
CA ILE A 197 0.08 5.46 13.74
C ILE A 197 1.00 5.15 14.92
N LEU A 198 0.88 5.89 16.01
CA LEU A 198 1.69 5.69 17.22
C LEU A 198 1.42 4.33 17.86
N ALA A 199 0.17 3.89 17.86
CA ALA A 199 -0.23 2.56 18.34
C ALA A 199 0.43 1.44 17.51
N ILE A 200 0.37 1.49 16.18
CA ILE A 200 1.07 0.52 15.32
C ILE A 200 2.59 0.58 15.54
N ARG A 201 3.16 1.77 15.73
CA ARG A 201 4.59 1.91 16.04
C ARG A 201 4.96 1.27 17.37
N ALA A 202 4.14 1.39 18.39
CA ALA A 202 4.34 0.72 19.69
C ALA A 202 4.25 -0.80 19.52
N LEU A 203 3.21 -1.31 18.85
CA LEU A 203 3.02 -2.74 18.58
C LEU A 203 4.27 -3.38 17.96
N ARG A 204 4.82 -2.79 16.90
CA ARG A 204 5.99 -3.34 16.20
C ARG A 204 7.29 -3.31 17.00
N LYS A 205 7.38 -2.54 18.09
CA LYS A 205 8.53 -2.55 19.00
C LYS A 205 8.46 -3.67 20.02
N HIS A 206 7.28 -4.24 20.22
CA HIS A 206 7.01 -5.34 21.14
C HIS A 206 6.80 -6.68 20.42
N ALA A 207 6.67 -6.67 19.11
CA ALA A 207 6.55 -7.85 18.25
C ALA A 207 7.93 -8.30 17.71
#